data_ebcb2c057997c0100212f314c87f94fa
#
_entry.id   ebcb2c057997c0100212f314c87f94fa
#
_cell.length_a   1.000
_cell.length_b   1.000
_cell.length_c   1.000
_cell.angle_alpha   90.00
_cell.angle_beta   90.00
_cell.angle_gamma   90.00
#
_symmetry.space_group_name_H-M   'P 1'
#
loop_
_entity.id
_entity.type
_entity.pdbx_description
1 polymer ?
#
loop_
_entity_poly.entity_id
_entity_poly.type
_entity_poly.pdbx_seq_one_letter_code
_entity_poly.pdbx_strand_id
1 'polypeptide(L)'
;MDLVIERRLSSEVALIGQISRYIVAAGGKRLRPALLLLMCGALGYKGEQRFNLAAVVEFIHTATLLHDDVVDESTLRRGRETANEAFGNPASVLVGDFLYSRAFQMMVDAGDMRIMRTLAEATNVIAEGEVQQLMNMHDAGLSEDEYVRVIRSKTAKLFEASARLAALLALSSPEVEAACADYGQALGTAFQVIDDVLDYDGDVSEMGKNLGDDLREGKVTLPLIIAMQRGTEVERQTLQQAIETGDTSKMADILAIVQRTGALEATLATAAVQAQIAVDALSILPDTAYRQALMQLAAQLLNRRA
;
A
#
# COMPACT_ATOMS: atom_id res chain seq x y z
N MET A 1 -0.28 11.95 -16.81
CA MET A 1 -0.72 11.95 -15.40
C MET A 1 -0.18 13.17 -14.66
N ASP A 2 1.10 13.45 -14.69
CA ASP A 2 1.72 14.54 -13.90
C ASP A 2 1.11 15.92 -14.20
N LEU A 3 0.86 16.25 -15.48
CA LEU A 3 0.13 17.48 -15.84
C LEU A 3 -1.30 17.54 -15.27
N VAL A 4 -1.95 16.40 -15.09
CA VAL A 4 -3.29 16.33 -14.46
C VAL A 4 -3.14 16.62 -12.96
N ILE A 5 -2.17 16.01 -12.29
CA ILE A 5 -1.87 16.23 -10.89
C ILE A 5 -1.59 17.72 -10.65
N GLU A 6 -0.64 18.33 -11.37
CA GLU A 6 -0.31 19.76 -11.24
C GLU A 6 -1.54 20.66 -11.36
N ARG A 7 -2.34 20.45 -12.40
CA ARG A 7 -3.55 21.24 -12.64
C ARG A 7 -4.58 21.08 -11.52
N ARG A 8 -4.74 19.87 -10.99
CA ARG A 8 -5.75 19.54 -9.97
C ARG A 8 -5.30 19.91 -8.55
N LEU A 9 -4.02 20.10 -8.31
CA LEU A 9 -3.47 20.61 -7.04
C LEU A 9 -3.58 22.13 -6.90
N SER A 10 -4.01 22.84 -7.94
CA SER A 10 -4.19 24.31 -7.89
C SER A 10 -5.21 24.71 -6.81
N SER A 11 -4.83 25.63 -5.94
CA SER A 11 -5.65 26.21 -4.89
C SER A 11 -5.23 27.67 -4.65
N GLU A 12 -6.18 28.52 -4.29
CA GLU A 12 -5.92 29.89 -3.86
C GLU A 12 -5.27 29.95 -2.45
N VAL A 13 -5.38 28.86 -1.67
CA VAL A 13 -4.77 28.72 -0.36
C VAL A 13 -3.32 28.28 -0.51
N ALA A 14 -2.37 29.17 -0.27
CA ALA A 14 -0.94 28.94 -0.51
C ALA A 14 -0.38 27.71 0.21
N LEU A 15 -0.81 27.44 1.45
CA LEU A 15 -0.35 26.31 2.27
C LEU A 15 -0.73 24.96 1.64
N ILE A 16 -1.92 24.84 1.05
CA ILE A 16 -2.33 23.63 0.32
C ILE A 16 -1.35 23.33 -0.80
N GLY A 17 -1.00 24.35 -1.61
CA GLY A 17 -0.06 24.20 -2.69
C GLY A 17 1.37 23.86 -2.23
N GLN A 18 1.79 24.35 -1.06
CA GLN A 18 3.10 24.03 -0.47
C GLN A 18 3.18 22.57 -0.03
N ILE A 19 2.26 22.12 0.79
CA ILE A 19 2.25 20.74 1.35
C ILE A 19 2.00 19.72 0.24
N SER A 20 1.04 19.98 -0.67
CA SER A 20 0.78 19.07 -1.79
C SER A 20 2.02 18.89 -2.69
N ARG A 21 2.76 19.96 -2.98
CA ARG A 21 4.03 19.87 -3.72
C ARG A 21 5.10 19.15 -2.90
N TYR A 22 5.18 19.40 -1.60
CA TYR A 22 6.14 18.76 -0.71
C TYR A 22 6.00 17.24 -0.75
N ILE A 23 4.78 16.71 -0.53
CA ILE A 23 4.54 15.26 -0.52
C ILE A 23 4.67 14.64 -1.92
N VAL A 24 4.18 15.29 -2.97
CA VAL A 24 4.32 14.79 -4.35
C VAL A 24 5.78 14.80 -4.81
N ALA A 25 6.57 15.81 -4.41
CA ALA A 25 8.01 15.92 -4.72
C ALA A 25 8.88 14.95 -3.90
N ALA A 26 8.36 14.39 -2.79
CA ALA A 26 9.05 13.32 -2.06
C ALA A 26 9.19 12.03 -2.88
N GLY A 27 8.62 12.00 -4.08
CA GLY A 27 8.72 10.90 -5.03
C GLY A 27 7.84 9.72 -4.65
N GLY A 28 8.17 8.57 -5.22
CA GLY A 28 7.46 7.30 -5.00
C GLY A 28 7.45 6.47 -6.27
N LYS A 29 7.28 5.16 -6.10
CA LYS A 29 7.26 4.22 -7.23
C LYS A 29 6.00 4.37 -8.10
N ARG A 30 4.99 5.10 -7.60
CA ARG A 30 3.69 5.35 -8.28
C ARG A 30 3.08 4.08 -8.88
N LEU A 31 3.16 2.97 -8.13
CA LEU A 31 2.74 1.66 -8.61
C LEU A 31 1.26 1.59 -8.91
N ARG A 32 0.41 2.18 -8.06
CA ARG A 32 -1.05 2.14 -8.22
C ARG A 32 -1.52 2.86 -9.49
N PRO A 33 -1.11 4.12 -9.76
CA PRO A 33 -1.44 4.75 -11.04
C PRO A 33 -0.79 4.05 -12.24
N ALA A 34 0.44 3.53 -12.11
CA ALA A 34 1.09 2.76 -13.17
C ALA A 34 0.33 1.48 -13.49
N LEU A 35 -0.15 0.76 -12.46
CA LEU A 35 -1.01 -0.41 -12.60
C LEU A 35 -2.26 -0.11 -13.42
N LEU A 36 -2.99 0.97 -13.06
CA LEU A 36 -4.19 1.38 -13.83
C LEU A 36 -3.85 1.65 -15.29
N LEU A 37 -2.77 2.37 -15.57
CA LEU A 37 -2.38 2.70 -16.93
C LEU A 37 -1.94 1.48 -17.74
N LEU A 38 -1.18 0.55 -17.13
CA LEU A 38 -0.77 -0.70 -17.75
C LEU A 38 -1.98 -1.59 -18.04
N MET A 39 -2.91 -1.70 -17.09
CA MET A 39 -4.13 -2.48 -17.26
C MET A 39 -5.03 -1.89 -18.35
N CYS A 40 -5.18 -0.56 -18.42
CA CYS A 40 -5.84 0.12 -19.55
C CYS A 40 -5.20 -0.25 -20.89
N GLY A 41 -3.86 -0.27 -20.95
CA GLY A 41 -3.12 -0.67 -22.13
C GLY A 41 -3.37 -2.13 -22.53
N ALA A 42 -3.38 -3.05 -21.57
CA ALA A 42 -3.66 -4.47 -21.78
C ALA A 42 -5.08 -4.71 -22.34
N LEU A 43 -6.04 -3.91 -21.89
CA LEU A 43 -7.45 -3.94 -22.34
C LEU A 43 -7.70 -3.09 -23.60
N GLY A 44 -6.68 -2.46 -24.16
CA GLY A 44 -6.79 -1.64 -25.38
C GLY A 44 -7.47 -0.28 -25.18
N TYR A 45 -7.68 0.17 -23.95
CA TYR A 45 -8.28 1.47 -23.68
C TYR A 45 -7.27 2.60 -23.87
N LYS A 46 -7.63 3.59 -24.68
CA LYS A 46 -6.76 4.74 -25.05
C LYS A 46 -7.34 6.10 -24.63
N GLY A 47 -8.54 6.13 -24.01
CA GLY A 47 -9.21 7.37 -23.62
C GLY A 47 -8.44 8.14 -22.54
N GLU A 48 -8.61 9.47 -22.51
CA GLU A 48 -7.93 10.40 -21.58
C GLU A 48 -8.32 10.18 -20.11
N GLN A 49 -9.50 9.60 -19.84
CA GLN A 49 -9.96 9.33 -18.49
C GLN A 49 -9.01 8.44 -17.68
N ARG A 50 -8.19 7.59 -18.33
CA ARG A 50 -7.16 6.81 -17.65
C ARG A 50 -6.17 7.68 -16.87
N PHE A 51 -5.82 8.87 -17.37
CA PHE A 51 -4.90 9.78 -16.69
C PHE A 51 -5.56 10.52 -15.52
N ASN A 52 -6.85 10.86 -15.67
CA ASN A 52 -7.64 11.44 -14.59
C ASN A 52 -7.79 10.45 -13.44
N LEU A 53 -8.19 9.20 -13.72
CA LEU A 53 -8.36 8.18 -12.68
C LEU A 53 -7.03 7.73 -12.07
N ALA A 54 -5.94 7.70 -12.84
CA ALA A 54 -4.60 7.47 -12.29
C ALA A 54 -4.20 8.58 -11.29
N ALA A 55 -4.57 9.84 -11.56
CA ALA A 55 -4.36 10.93 -10.63
C ALA A 55 -5.30 10.85 -9.40
N VAL A 56 -6.55 10.41 -9.57
CA VAL A 56 -7.47 10.16 -8.45
C VAL A 56 -6.90 9.13 -7.49
N VAL A 57 -6.43 8.00 -8.01
CA VAL A 57 -5.81 6.94 -7.21
C VAL A 57 -4.59 7.46 -6.45
N GLU A 58 -3.75 8.28 -7.09
CA GLU A 58 -2.58 8.88 -6.44
C GLU A 58 -2.98 9.90 -5.37
N PHE A 59 -4.05 10.68 -5.57
CA PHE A 59 -4.55 11.62 -4.56
C PHE A 59 -5.10 10.91 -3.34
N ILE A 60 -5.90 9.84 -3.53
CA ILE A 60 -6.37 9.02 -2.42
C ILE A 60 -5.18 8.45 -1.64
N HIS A 61 -4.21 7.83 -2.34
CA HIS A 61 -3.02 7.30 -1.69
C HIS A 61 -2.21 8.36 -0.96
N THR A 62 -2.02 9.54 -1.57
CA THR A 62 -1.28 10.63 -0.92
C THR A 62 -2.01 11.17 0.30
N ALA A 63 -3.34 11.24 0.25
CA ALA A 63 -4.16 11.64 1.40
C ALA A 63 -4.02 10.65 2.56
N THR A 64 -4.08 9.34 2.28
CA THR A 64 -3.85 8.33 3.34
C THR A 64 -2.46 8.46 3.94
N LEU A 65 -1.41 8.68 3.13
CA LEU A 65 -0.06 8.89 3.67
C LEU A 65 0.06 10.10 4.60
N LEU A 66 -0.64 11.22 4.29
CA LEU A 66 -0.64 12.40 5.14
C LEU A 66 -1.36 12.17 6.47
N HIS A 67 -2.40 11.34 6.48
CA HIS A 67 -3.12 10.95 7.69
C HIS A 67 -2.34 9.92 8.49
N ASP A 68 -1.79 8.91 7.84
CA ASP A 68 -0.99 7.84 8.46
C ASP A 68 0.24 8.42 9.18
N ASP A 69 0.97 9.36 8.56
CA ASP A 69 2.12 10.00 9.17
C ASP A 69 1.77 10.68 10.51
N VAL A 70 0.54 11.19 10.65
CA VAL A 70 0.04 11.79 11.90
C VAL A 70 -0.37 10.71 12.91
N VAL A 71 -1.07 9.67 12.46
CA VAL A 71 -1.56 8.57 13.32
C VAL A 71 -0.40 7.74 13.87
N ASP A 72 0.58 7.44 13.02
CA ASP A 72 1.76 6.64 13.34
C ASP A 72 2.88 7.48 14.03
N GLU A 73 2.66 8.80 14.21
CA GLU A 73 3.67 9.74 14.74
C GLU A 73 5.01 9.65 13.97
N SER A 74 4.93 9.38 12.67
CA SER A 74 6.10 9.18 11.82
C SER A 74 6.86 10.48 11.61
N THR A 75 8.20 10.44 11.78
CA THR A 75 9.07 11.61 11.61
C THR A 75 9.78 11.65 10.27
N LEU A 76 9.99 10.48 9.65
CA LEU A 76 10.72 10.34 8.39
C LEU A 76 9.92 9.50 7.38
N ARG A 77 9.93 9.95 6.13
CA ARG A 77 9.39 9.23 4.98
C ARG A 77 10.33 9.38 3.78
N ARG A 78 10.86 8.25 3.29
CA ARG A 78 11.80 8.24 2.16
C ARG A 78 13.03 9.13 2.39
N GLY A 79 13.56 9.11 3.62
CA GLY A 79 14.74 9.91 4.00
C GLY A 79 14.50 11.42 4.14
N ARG A 80 13.23 11.87 4.15
CA ARG A 80 12.83 13.26 4.39
C ARG A 80 11.90 13.35 5.59
N GLU A 81 11.86 14.50 6.22
CA GLU A 81 10.84 14.79 7.23
C GLU A 81 9.45 14.57 6.66
N THR A 82 8.54 14.04 7.49
CA THR A 82 7.13 13.90 7.13
C THR A 82 6.44 15.26 7.06
N ALA A 83 5.27 15.33 6.43
CA ALA A 83 4.54 16.60 6.32
C ALA A 83 4.06 17.11 7.70
N ASN A 84 3.71 16.21 8.63
CA ASN A 84 3.33 16.56 10.00
C ASN A 84 4.51 17.16 10.78
N GLU A 85 5.73 16.67 10.61
CA GLU A 85 6.93 17.27 11.21
C GLU A 85 7.23 18.66 10.61
N ALA A 86 7.20 18.78 9.28
CA ALA A 86 7.57 20.01 8.59
C ALA A 86 6.52 21.14 8.73
N PHE A 87 5.21 20.81 8.83
CA PHE A 87 4.11 21.78 8.78
C PHE A 87 3.11 21.65 9.94
N GLY A 88 3.29 20.65 10.81
CA GLY A 88 2.41 20.34 11.94
C GLY A 88 1.22 19.45 11.59
N ASN A 89 0.76 18.65 12.56
CA ASN A 89 -0.36 17.72 12.43
C ASN A 89 -1.64 18.34 11.82
N PRO A 90 -2.12 19.53 12.27
CA PRO A 90 -3.33 20.10 11.71
C PRO A 90 -3.22 20.39 10.22
N ALA A 91 -2.06 20.85 9.74
CA ALA A 91 -1.84 21.15 8.33
C ALA A 91 -1.78 19.86 7.49
N SER A 92 -1.11 18.81 7.99
CA SER A 92 -1.07 17.50 7.33
C SER A 92 -2.47 16.91 7.15
N VAL A 93 -3.26 16.87 8.21
CA VAL A 93 -4.64 16.33 8.18
C VAL A 93 -5.50 17.12 7.21
N LEU A 94 -5.54 18.46 7.30
CA LEU A 94 -6.40 19.28 6.44
C LEU A 94 -6.01 19.23 4.95
N VAL A 95 -4.73 19.07 4.64
CA VAL A 95 -4.30 18.90 3.23
C VAL A 95 -4.60 17.48 2.75
N GLY A 96 -4.54 16.46 3.61
CA GLY A 96 -5.08 15.13 3.32
C GLY A 96 -6.56 15.18 2.95
N ASP A 97 -7.37 15.87 3.74
CA ASP A 97 -8.81 16.09 3.46
C ASP A 97 -9.03 16.84 2.14
N PHE A 98 -8.21 17.84 1.84
CA PHE A 98 -8.28 18.54 0.56
C PHE A 98 -8.01 17.59 -0.62
N LEU A 99 -6.96 16.76 -0.55
CA LEU A 99 -6.65 15.78 -1.60
C LEU A 99 -7.77 14.76 -1.77
N TYR A 100 -8.34 14.30 -0.67
CA TYR A 100 -9.48 13.39 -0.66
C TYR A 100 -10.70 14.02 -1.34
N SER A 101 -11.06 15.25 -0.94
CA SER A 101 -12.16 16.00 -1.54
C SER A 101 -11.92 16.27 -3.03
N ARG A 102 -10.68 16.57 -3.42
CA ARG A 102 -10.31 16.76 -4.83
C ARG A 102 -10.43 15.46 -5.62
N ALA A 103 -10.06 14.33 -5.05
CA ALA A 103 -10.26 13.01 -5.65
C ALA A 103 -11.76 12.74 -5.91
N PHE A 104 -12.64 13.04 -4.95
CA PHE A 104 -14.09 12.90 -5.13
C PHE A 104 -14.65 13.79 -6.23
N GLN A 105 -14.22 15.05 -6.33
CA GLN A 105 -14.59 15.92 -7.44
C GLN A 105 -14.20 15.30 -8.80
N MET A 106 -12.98 14.77 -8.90
CA MET A 106 -12.49 14.15 -10.12
C MET A 106 -13.21 12.85 -10.47
N MET A 107 -13.67 12.09 -9.46
CA MET A 107 -14.55 10.91 -9.67
C MET A 107 -15.89 11.32 -10.25
N VAL A 108 -16.49 12.40 -9.76
CA VAL A 108 -17.75 12.95 -10.32
C VAL A 108 -17.53 13.40 -11.77
N ASP A 109 -16.42 14.07 -12.08
CA ASP A 109 -16.07 14.50 -13.43
C ASP A 109 -15.92 13.32 -14.41
N ALA A 110 -15.63 12.11 -13.92
CA ALA A 110 -15.56 10.90 -14.76
C ALA A 110 -16.92 10.48 -15.32
N GLY A 111 -18.02 10.86 -14.67
CA GLY A 111 -19.38 10.68 -15.18
C GLY A 111 -19.91 9.23 -15.18
N ASP A 112 -19.22 8.28 -14.59
CA ASP A 112 -19.65 6.88 -14.46
C ASP A 112 -19.81 6.48 -12.99
N MET A 113 -21.04 6.16 -12.60
CA MET A 113 -21.39 5.78 -11.22
C MET A 113 -20.74 4.47 -10.78
N ARG A 114 -20.32 3.60 -11.69
CA ARG A 114 -19.58 2.37 -11.33
C ARG A 114 -18.18 2.73 -10.84
N ILE A 115 -17.51 3.70 -11.50
CA ILE A 115 -16.22 4.25 -11.08
C ILE A 115 -16.35 4.88 -9.69
N MET A 116 -17.35 5.75 -9.51
CA MET A 116 -17.63 6.39 -8.22
C MET A 116 -17.85 5.35 -7.11
N ARG A 117 -18.68 4.34 -7.36
CA ARG A 117 -18.96 3.27 -6.39
C ARG A 117 -17.70 2.50 -6.03
N THR A 118 -16.92 2.06 -7.03
CA THR A 118 -15.68 1.31 -6.80
C THR A 118 -14.71 2.06 -5.90
N LEU A 119 -14.52 3.36 -6.15
CA LEU A 119 -13.59 4.17 -5.35
C LEU A 119 -14.17 4.54 -3.98
N ALA A 120 -15.47 4.81 -3.87
CA ALA A 120 -16.14 5.06 -2.59
C ALA A 120 -16.08 3.83 -1.68
N GLU A 121 -16.34 2.63 -2.21
CA GLU A 121 -16.17 1.36 -1.48
C GLU A 121 -14.71 1.14 -1.09
N ALA A 122 -13.77 1.40 -2.01
CA ALA A 122 -12.35 1.24 -1.70
C ALA A 122 -11.91 2.17 -0.56
N THR A 123 -12.31 3.43 -0.59
CA THR A 123 -11.96 4.40 0.46
C THR A 123 -12.58 4.04 1.81
N ASN A 124 -13.82 3.53 1.83
CA ASN A 124 -14.45 3.06 3.06
C ASN A 124 -13.70 1.84 3.64
N VAL A 125 -13.40 0.84 2.80
CA VAL A 125 -12.67 -0.37 3.24
C VAL A 125 -11.27 -0.02 3.74
N ILE A 126 -10.58 0.95 3.12
CA ILE A 126 -9.28 1.42 3.57
C ILE A 126 -9.41 2.04 4.97
N ALA A 127 -10.38 2.92 5.18
CA ALA A 127 -10.59 3.56 6.48
C ALA A 127 -10.94 2.54 7.57
N GLU A 128 -11.77 1.54 7.27
CA GLU A 128 -12.06 0.42 8.19
C GLU A 128 -10.79 -0.39 8.49
N GLY A 129 -9.93 -0.62 7.48
CA GLY A 129 -8.65 -1.31 7.65
C GLY A 129 -7.66 -0.56 8.54
N GLU A 130 -7.61 0.78 8.44
CA GLU A 130 -6.80 1.62 9.33
C GLU A 130 -7.27 1.52 10.78
N VAL A 131 -8.58 1.63 11.02
CA VAL A 131 -9.14 1.47 12.37
C VAL A 131 -8.89 0.06 12.91
N GLN A 132 -9.03 -0.97 12.07
CA GLN A 132 -8.74 -2.35 12.47
C GLN A 132 -7.26 -2.53 12.84
N GLN A 133 -6.33 -1.94 12.08
CA GLN A 133 -4.91 -1.96 12.41
C GLN A 133 -4.64 -1.27 13.76
N LEU A 134 -5.24 -0.12 13.99
CA LEU A 134 -5.11 0.60 15.25
C LEU A 134 -5.59 -0.25 16.45
N MET A 135 -6.68 -0.99 16.29
CA MET A 135 -7.19 -1.90 17.33
C MET A 135 -6.28 -3.11 17.58
N ASN A 136 -5.52 -3.52 16.57
CA ASN A 136 -4.62 -4.67 16.63
C ASN A 136 -3.18 -4.30 17.05
N MET A 137 -2.91 -3.01 17.30
CA MET A 137 -1.58 -2.59 17.75
C MET A 137 -1.25 -3.21 19.11
N HIS A 138 0.00 -3.65 19.26
CA HIS A 138 0.52 -4.29 20.45
C HIS A 138 -0.16 -5.63 20.84
N ASP A 139 -0.94 -6.24 19.94
CA ASP A 139 -1.59 -7.53 20.18
C ASP A 139 -0.69 -8.70 19.75
N ALA A 140 0.08 -9.25 20.68
CA ALA A 140 0.91 -10.42 20.42
C ALA A 140 0.12 -11.71 20.08
N GLY A 141 -1.21 -11.70 20.26
CA GLY A 141 -2.12 -12.79 19.91
C GLY A 141 -2.67 -12.71 18.48
N LEU A 142 -2.33 -11.68 17.71
CA LEU A 142 -2.84 -11.47 16.36
C LEU A 142 -2.59 -12.69 15.47
N SER A 143 -3.65 -13.20 14.85
CA SER A 143 -3.58 -14.33 13.92
C SER A 143 -3.15 -13.89 12.51
N GLU A 144 -2.62 -14.86 11.74
CA GLU A 144 -2.29 -14.63 10.32
C GLU A 144 -3.51 -14.19 9.50
N ASP A 145 -4.69 -14.76 9.76
CA ASP A 145 -5.93 -14.41 9.05
C ASP A 145 -6.36 -12.96 9.34
N GLU A 146 -6.17 -12.47 10.56
CA GLU A 146 -6.44 -11.08 10.95
C GLU A 146 -5.45 -10.12 10.32
N TYR A 147 -4.17 -10.46 10.35
CA TYR A 147 -3.14 -9.72 9.63
C TYR A 147 -3.46 -9.61 8.13
N VAL A 148 -3.78 -10.73 7.46
CA VAL A 148 -4.10 -10.73 6.03
C VAL A 148 -5.33 -9.86 5.73
N ARG A 149 -6.36 -9.89 6.59
CA ARG A 149 -7.51 -8.99 6.44
C ARG A 149 -7.12 -7.52 6.49
N VAL A 150 -6.29 -7.14 7.45
CA VAL A 150 -5.81 -5.75 7.58
C VAL A 150 -5.06 -5.31 6.34
N ILE A 151 -4.03 -6.05 5.90
CA ILE A 151 -3.23 -5.64 4.73
C ILE A 151 -4.04 -5.64 3.43
N ARG A 152 -5.04 -6.51 3.29
CA ARG A 152 -5.96 -6.49 2.15
C ARG A 152 -6.84 -5.25 2.17
N SER A 153 -7.35 -4.86 3.32
CA SER A 153 -8.19 -3.67 3.46
C SER A 153 -7.38 -2.38 3.30
N LYS A 154 -6.29 -2.23 4.05
CA LYS A 154 -5.48 -1.01 4.09
C LYS A 154 -4.69 -0.80 2.79
N THR A 155 -3.99 -1.82 2.32
CA THR A 155 -3.01 -1.70 1.24
C THR A 155 -3.51 -2.25 -0.09
N ALA A 156 -3.97 -3.50 -0.14
CA ALA A 156 -4.32 -4.16 -1.39
C ALA A 156 -5.59 -3.60 -2.02
N LYS A 157 -6.51 -3.06 -1.23
CA LYS A 157 -7.80 -2.54 -1.72
C LYS A 157 -7.66 -1.44 -2.78
N LEU A 158 -6.68 -0.53 -2.63
CA LEU A 158 -6.47 0.51 -3.64
C LEU A 158 -5.78 -0.03 -4.90
N PHE A 159 -4.97 -1.10 -4.79
CA PHE A 159 -4.45 -1.82 -5.97
C PHE A 159 -5.58 -2.54 -6.73
N GLU A 160 -6.47 -3.24 -6.01
CA GLU A 160 -7.68 -3.86 -6.55
C GLU A 160 -8.52 -2.84 -7.32
N ALA A 161 -8.88 -1.72 -6.67
CA ALA A 161 -9.66 -0.66 -7.28
C ALA A 161 -8.96 -0.09 -8.52
N SER A 162 -7.64 0.14 -8.47
CA SER A 162 -6.86 0.67 -9.59
C SER A 162 -6.95 -0.23 -10.83
N ALA A 163 -6.81 -1.54 -10.66
CA ALA A 163 -6.90 -2.49 -11.77
C ALA A 163 -8.35 -2.62 -12.28
N ARG A 164 -9.33 -2.66 -11.38
CA ARG A 164 -10.76 -2.73 -11.69
C ARG A 164 -11.25 -1.51 -12.48
N LEU A 165 -10.77 -0.30 -12.15
CA LEU A 165 -11.09 0.92 -12.87
C LEU A 165 -10.73 0.84 -14.35
N ALA A 166 -9.62 0.19 -14.70
CA ALA A 166 -9.24 0.00 -16.10
C ALA A 166 -10.24 -0.87 -16.86
N ALA A 167 -10.75 -1.93 -16.25
CA ALA A 167 -11.78 -2.78 -16.84
C ALA A 167 -13.11 -2.03 -17.02
N LEU A 168 -13.49 -1.19 -16.05
CA LEU A 168 -14.68 -0.34 -16.16
C LEU A 168 -14.54 0.68 -17.31
N LEU A 169 -13.39 1.33 -17.44
CA LEU A 169 -13.10 2.25 -18.55
C LEU A 169 -13.13 1.55 -19.92
N ALA A 170 -12.66 0.32 -19.98
CA ALA A 170 -12.64 -0.48 -21.20
C ALA A 170 -14.00 -1.13 -21.52
N LEU A 171 -15.00 -0.95 -20.65
CA LEU A 171 -16.32 -1.59 -20.75
C LEU A 171 -16.21 -3.12 -20.89
N SER A 172 -15.31 -3.72 -20.13
CA SER A 172 -15.02 -5.15 -20.14
C SER A 172 -16.18 -5.98 -19.60
N SER A 173 -16.15 -7.29 -19.87
CA SER A 173 -17.11 -8.22 -19.27
C SER A 173 -16.90 -8.35 -17.75
N PRO A 174 -17.91 -8.83 -17.00
CA PRO A 174 -17.77 -9.05 -15.55
C PRO A 174 -16.62 -9.98 -15.18
N GLU A 175 -16.34 -10.99 -16.01
CA GLU A 175 -15.23 -11.94 -15.77
C GLU A 175 -13.86 -11.27 -15.90
N VAL A 176 -13.69 -10.40 -16.88
CA VAL A 176 -12.46 -9.62 -17.08
C VAL A 176 -12.33 -8.56 -15.96
N GLU A 177 -13.43 -7.93 -15.56
CA GLU A 177 -13.44 -6.99 -14.44
C GLU A 177 -13.01 -7.69 -13.14
N ALA A 178 -13.53 -8.88 -12.85
CA ALA A 178 -13.15 -9.68 -11.69
C ALA A 178 -11.67 -10.08 -11.74
N ALA A 179 -11.18 -10.57 -12.87
CA ALA A 179 -9.77 -10.94 -13.04
C ALA A 179 -8.81 -9.75 -12.84
N CYS A 180 -9.20 -8.56 -13.30
CA CYS A 180 -8.43 -7.34 -13.04
C CYS A 180 -8.41 -7.00 -11.55
N ALA A 181 -9.54 -7.12 -10.85
CA ALA A 181 -9.64 -6.91 -9.42
C ALA A 181 -8.79 -7.91 -8.64
N ASP A 182 -8.87 -9.20 -8.98
CA ASP A 182 -8.08 -10.28 -8.38
C ASP A 182 -6.57 -10.05 -8.55
N TYR A 183 -6.15 -9.65 -9.77
CA TYR A 183 -4.76 -9.26 -10.01
C TYR A 183 -4.33 -8.13 -9.07
N GLY A 184 -5.12 -7.07 -8.98
CA GLY A 184 -4.79 -5.91 -8.14
C GLY A 184 -4.72 -6.28 -6.67
N GLN A 185 -5.68 -7.05 -6.15
CA GLN A 185 -5.69 -7.49 -4.76
C GLN A 185 -4.49 -8.37 -4.42
N ALA A 186 -4.19 -9.37 -5.27
CA ALA A 186 -3.07 -10.27 -5.04
C ALA A 186 -1.72 -9.52 -5.13
N LEU A 187 -1.55 -8.63 -6.11
CA LEU A 187 -0.36 -7.80 -6.26
C LEU A 187 -0.15 -6.90 -5.03
N GLY A 188 -1.22 -6.25 -4.55
CA GLY A 188 -1.17 -5.36 -3.39
C GLY A 188 -0.89 -6.13 -2.09
N THR A 189 -1.40 -7.35 -1.94
CA THR A 189 -1.11 -8.25 -0.82
C THR A 189 0.37 -8.67 -0.86
N ALA A 190 0.88 -9.13 -2.01
CA ALA A 190 2.29 -9.47 -2.17
C ALA A 190 3.20 -8.26 -1.86
N PHE A 191 2.81 -7.08 -2.32
CA PHE A 191 3.56 -5.83 -2.07
C PHE A 191 3.71 -5.55 -0.57
N GLN A 192 2.62 -5.66 0.22
CA GLN A 192 2.69 -5.41 1.65
C GLN A 192 3.50 -6.49 2.37
N VAL A 193 3.30 -7.78 2.04
CA VAL A 193 4.06 -8.87 2.66
C VAL A 193 5.57 -8.71 2.41
N ILE A 194 6.00 -8.24 1.22
CA ILE A 194 7.40 -7.93 0.95
C ILE A 194 7.88 -6.70 1.75
N ASP A 195 7.06 -5.67 1.87
CA ASP A 195 7.38 -4.49 2.69
C ASP A 195 7.67 -4.89 4.15
N ASP A 196 6.86 -5.80 4.70
CA ASP A 196 7.01 -6.32 6.06
C ASP A 196 8.28 -7.18 6.21
N VAL A 197 8.70 -7.93 5.18
CA VAL A 197 10.00 -8.63 5.18
C VAL A 197 11.15 -7.64 5.24
N LEU A 198 11.08 -6.57 4.44
CA LEU A 198 12.13 -5.55 4.36
C LEU A 198 12.33 -4.82 5.69
N ASP A 199 11.29 -4.70 6.52
CA ASP A 199 11.41 -4.11 7.86
C ASP A 199 12.32 -4.93 8.80
N TYR A 200 12.60 -6.21 8.48
CA TYR A 200 13.50 -7.10 9.25
C TYR A 200 14.77 -7.52 8.49
N ASP A 201 14.84 -7.39 7.18
CA ASP A 201 15.98 -7.84 6.33
C ASP A 201 16.38 -6.79 5.27
N GLY A 202 15.96 -5.56 5.42
CA GLY A 202 16.26 -4.49 4.48
C GLY A 202 17.63 -3.84 4.73
N ASP A 203 18.21 -3.27 3.68
CA ASP A 203 19.39 -2.39 3.82
C ASP A 203 18.93 -1.01 4.31
N VAL A 204 19.31 -0.66 5.52
CA VAL A 204 18.97 0.62 6.18
C VAL A 204 19.35 1.82 5.31
N SER A 205 20.47 1.73 4.57
CA SER A 205 20.95 2.81 3.70
C SER A 205 20.08 3.03 2.44
N GLU A 206 19.44 1.96 1.95
CA GLU A 206 18.57 2.00 0.77
C GLU A 206 17.10 2.30 1.13
N MET A 207 16.64 1.85 2.30
CA MET A 207 15.25 2.02 2.73
C MET A 207 14.93 3.42 3.25
N GLY A 208 15.90 4.13 3.82
CA GLY A 208 15.67 5.43 4.49
C GLY A 208 14.79 5.34 5.74
N LYS A 209 14.68 4.13 6.35
CA LYS A 209 14.00 3.79 7.60
C LYS A 209 14.91 2.93 8.45
N ASN A 210 14.64 2.85 9.76
CA ASN A 210 15.33 1.92 10.65
C ASN A 210 14.68 0.53 10.57
N LEU A 211 15.42 -0.53 10.85
CA LEU A 211 14.85 -1.87 11.00
C LEU A 211 13.95 -1.91 12.23
N GLY A 212 12.79 -2.57 12.10
CA GLY A 212 11.81 -2.73 13.18
C GLY A 212 10.96 -1.49 13.43
N ASP A 213 10.82 -0.59 12.45
CA ASP A 213 9.92 0.56 12.58
C ASP A 213 8.48 0.10 12.82
N ASP A 214 8.00 -0.96 12.14
CA ASP A 214 6.67 -1.53 12.37
C ASP A 214 6.50 -2.01 13.82
N LEU A 215 7.49 -2.69 14.39
CA LEU A 215 7.45 -3.12 15.79
C LEU A 215 7.41 -1.93 16.74
N ARG A 216 8.21 -0.89 16.50
CA ARG A 216 8.23 0.33 17.32
C ARG A 216 6.88 1.04 17.31
N GLU A 217 6.21 1.03 16.17
CA GLU A 217 4.86 1.57 15.99
C GLU A 217 3.77 0.63 16.57
N GLY A 218 4.13 -0.54 17.11
CA GLY A 218 3.21 -1.52 17.67
C GLY A 218 2.51 -2.40 16.64
N LYS A 219 2.92 -2.34 15.38
CA LYS A 219 2.37 -3.16 14.28
C LYS A 219 2.92 -4.58 14.36
N VAL A 220 2.02 -5.56 14.37
CA VAL A 220 2.37 -6.99 14.38
C VAL A 220 2.28 -7.52 12.96
N THR A 221 3.44 -7.77 12.34
CA THR A 221 3.55 -8.17 10.95
C THR A 221 3.85 -9.67 10.81
N LEU A 222 3.67 -10.22 9.60
CA LEU A 222 3.75 -11.65 9.35
C LEU A 222 5.06 -12.30 9.80
N PRO A 223 6.26 -11.69 9.65
CA PRO A 223 7.50 -12.24 10.20
C PRO A 223 7.43 -12.51 11.70
N LEU A 224 6.87 -11.58 12.49
CA LEU A 224 6.71 -11.76 13.93
C LEU A 224 5.67 -12.83 14.27
N ILE A 225 4.51 -12.86 13.58
CA ILE A 225 3.47 -13.87 13.77
C ILE A 225 4.05 -15.26 13.56
N ILE A 226 4.78 -15.49 12.49
CA ILE A 226 5.41 -16.78 12.19
C ILE A 226 6.52 -17.11 13.20
N ALA A 227 7.34 -16.12 13.59
CA ALA A 227 8.37 -16.31 14.60
C ALA A 227 7.76 -16.70 15.96
N MET A 228 6.65 -16.10 16.37
CA MET A 228 5.88 -16.48 17.56
C MET A 228 5.37 -17.92 17.49
N GLN A 229 4.86 -18.34 16.34
CA GLN A 229 4.35 -19.71 16.15
C GLN A 229 5.45 -20.78 16.23
N ARG A 230 6.65 -20.49 15.70
CA ARG A 230 7.75 -21.45 15.55
C ARG A 230 8.82 -21.37 16.65
N GLY A 231 8.81 -20.30 17.42
CA GLY A 231 9.79 -20.03 18.47
C GLY A 231 9.64 -20.97 19.66
N THR A 232 10.73 -21.11 20.43
CA THR A 232 10.72 -21.72 21.76
C THR A 232 9.92 -20.85 22.73
N GLU A 233 9.59 -21.41 23.91
CA GLU A 233 8.85 -20.65 24.94
C GLU A 233 9.57 -19.37 25.35
N VAL A 234 10.90 -19.39 25.50
CA VAL A 234 11.70 -18.22 25.87
C VAL A 234 11.68 -17.16 24.76
N GLU A 235 11.76 -17.59 23.50
CA GLU A 235 11.70 -16.69 22.35
C GLU A 235 10.32 -16.08 22.18
N ARG A 236 9.25 -16.85 22.36
CA ARG A 236 7.87 -16.33 22.36
C ARG A 236 7.69 -15.23 23.42
N GLN A 237 8.17 -15.47 24.64
CA GLN A 237 8.10 -14.45 25.70
C GLN A 237 8.88 -13.18 25.35
N THR A 238 10.05 -13.33 24.71
CA THR A 238 10.85 -12.18 24.25
C THR A 238 10.12 -11.38 23.18
N LEU A 239 9.55 -12.06 22.16
CA LEU A 239 8.77 -11.42 21.09
C LEU A 239 7.48 -10.79 21.64
N GLN A 240 6.76 -11.52 22.50
CA GLN A 240 5.54 -11.02 23.11
C GLN A 240 5.79 -9.73 23.89
N GLN A 241 6.81 -9.69 24.75
CA GLN A 241 7.19 -8.49 25.48
C GLN A 241 7.51 -7.32 24.54
N ALA A 242 8.29 -7.57 23.48
CA ALA A 242 8.65 -6.54 22.51
C ALA A 242 7.42 -5.99 21.76
N ILE A 243 6.50 -6.85 21.34
CA ILE A 243 5.25 -6.46 20.68
C ILE A 243 4.36 -5.62 21.62
N GLU A 244 4.11 -6.10 22.86
CA GLU A 244 3.23 -5.44 23.81
C GLU A 244 3.74 -4.05 24.24
N THR A 245 5.06 -3.82 24.16
CA THR A 245 5.68 -2.55 24.61
C THR A 245 6.19 -1.67 23.48
N GLY A 246 6.29 -2.17 22.25
CA GLY A 246 6.97 -1.47 21.15
C GLY A 246 8.47 -1.31 21.37
N ASP A 247 9.07 -2.13 22.24
CA ASP A 247 10.48 -1.99 22.66
C ASP A 247 11.42 -2.64 21.64
N THR A 248 12.16 -1.81 20.93
CA THR A 248 13.20 -2.23 19.97
C THR A 248 14.61 -2.33 20.57
N SER A 249 14.77 -2.17 21.89
CA SER A 249 16.11 -2.23 22.55
C SER A 249 16.79 -3.59 22.37
N LYS A 250 16.02 -4.67 22.15
CA LYS A 250 16.49 -6.03 21.88
C LYS A 250 16.37 -6.41 20.41
N MET A 251 16.42 -5.45 19.48
CA MET A 251 16.22 -5.72 18.05
C MET A 251 17.16 -6.79 17.51
N ALA A 252 18.41 -6.85 17.97
CA ALA A 252 19.35 -7.89 17.57
C ALA A 252 18.87 -9.32 17.94
N ASP A 253 18.29 -9.49 19.13
CA ASP A 253 17.72 -10.77 19.58
C ASP A 253 16.47 -11.11 18.76
N ILE A 254 15.61 -10.14 18.50
CA ILE A 254 14.39 -10.29 17.67
C ILE A 254 14.77 -10.75 16.27
N LEU A 255 15.73 -10.08 15.62
CA LEU A 255 16.22 -10.46 14.30
C LEU A 255 16.81 -11.89 14.29
N ALA A 256 17.58 -12.25 15.32
CA ALA A 256 18.13 -13.60 15.46
C ALA A 256 17.00 -14.65 15.58
N ILE A 257 15.93 -14.38 16.33
CA ILE A 257 14.77 -15.26 16.45
C ILE A 257 14.05 -15.39 15.10
N VAL A 258 13.77 -14.26 14.42
CA VAL A 258 13.10 -14.22 13.12
C VAL A 258 13.88 -15.03 12.07
N GLN A 259 15.21 -14.89 12.02
CA GLN A 259 16.07 -15.66 11.14
C GLN A 259 16.09 -17.16 11.52
N ARG A 260 16.32 -17.50 12.79
CA ARG A 260 16.40 -18.89 13.25
C ARG A 260 15.10 -19.68 13.02
N THR A 261 13.97 -19.03 13.16
CA THR A 261 12.65 -19.66 12.96
C THR A 261 12.29 -19.85 11.48
N GLY A 262 13.08 -19.28 10.55
CA GLY A 262 12.75 -19.28 9.13
C GLY A 262 11.50 -18.46 8.82
N ALA A 263 11.21 -17.44 9.62
CA ALA A 263 10.02 -16.62 9.48
C ALA A 263 10.07 -15.75 8.21
N LEU A 264 11.25 -15.23 7.85
CA LEU A 264 11.42 -14.44 6.64
C LEU A 264 11.18 -15.26 5.38
N GLU A 265 11.77 -16.44 5.29
CA GLU A 265 11.56 -17.35 4.15
C GLU A 265 10.10 -17.76 4.01
N ALA A 266 9.41 -18.03 5.13
CA ALA A 266 7.99 -18.35 5.10
C ALA A 266 7.13 -17.17 4.67
N THR A 267 7.46 -15.96 5.12
CA THR A 267 6.80 -14.72 4.69
C THR A 267 7.02 -14.48 3.20
N LEU A 268 8.24 -14.64 2.70
CA LEU A 268 8.55 -14.56 1.27
C LEU A 268 7.79 -15.60 0.44
N ALA A 269 7.62 -16.82 0.95
CA ALA A 269 6.80 -17.85 0.30
C ALA A 269 5.33 -17.42 0.19
N THR A 270 4.78 -16.77 1.21
CA THR A 270 3.42 -16.21 1.16
C THR A 270 3.32 -15.11 0.08
N ALA A 271 4.30 -14.22 -0.01
CA ALA A 271 4.35 -13.21 -1.08
C ALA A 271 4.43 -13.85 -2.47
N ALA A 272 5.24 -14.92 -2.63
CA ALA A 272 5.37 -15.63 -3.90
C ALA A 272 4.04 -16.27 -4.34
N VAL A 273 3.27 -16.86 -3.42
CA VAL A 273 1.93 -17.38 -3.70
C VAL A 273 1.00 -16.27 -4.19
N GLN A 274 1.00 -15.10 -3.54
CA GLN A 274 0.16 -13.99 -3.97
C GLN A 274 0.61 -13.44 -5.34
N ALA A 275 1.90 -13.33 -5.61
CA ALA A 275 2.42 -12.93 -6.91
C ALA A 275 2.00 -13.92 -8.02
N GLN A 276 1.98 -15.23 -7.74
CA GLN A 276 1.51 -16.23 -8.69
C GLN A 276 0.00 -16.10 -8.96
N ILE A 277 -0.82 -15.89 -7.92
CA ILE A 277 -2.26 -15.63 -8.06
C ILE A 277 -2.47 -14.40 -8.97
N ALA A 278 -1.69 -13.33 -8.79
CA ALA A 278 -1.75 -12.16 -9.66
C ALA A 278 -1.44 -12.53 -11.12
N VAL A 279 -0.37 -13.29 -11.37
CA VAL A 279 0.00 -13.72 -12.75
C VAL A 279 -1.10 -14.57 -13.37
N ASP A 280 -1.68 -15.51 -12.62
CA ASP A 280 -2.72 -16.42 -13.11
C ASP A 280 -4.00 -15.66 -13.49
N ALA A 281 -4.36 -14.61 -12.74
CA ALA A 281 -5.50 -13.74 -13.03
C ALA A 281 -5.39 -13.05 -14.40
N LEU A 282 -4.16 -12.81 -14.90
CA LEU A 282 -3.94 -12.20 -16.21
C LEU A 282 -4.20 -13.16 -17.38
N SER A 283 -4.44 -14.44 -17.14
CA SER A 283 -4.60 -15.47 -18.21
C SER A 283 -5.74 -15.18 -19.18
N ILE A 284 -6.81 -14.53 -18.70
CA ILE A 284 -7.98 -14.14 -19.50
C ILE A 284 -7.71 -12.94 -20.42
N LEU A 285 -6.65 -12.15 -20.15
CA LEU A 285 -6.34 -10.94 -20.90
C LEU A 285 -5.61 -11.26 -22.23
N PRO A 286 -5.79 -10.43 -23.26
CA PRO A 286 -5.05 -10.56 -24.52
C PRO A 286 -3.53 -10.55 -24.29
N ASP A 287 -2.80 -11.33 -25.09
CA ASP A 287 -1.33 -11.33 -25.05
C ASP A 287 -0.77 -10.06 -25.71
N THR A 288 -0.42 -9.11 -24.87
CA THR A 288 0.09 -7.78 -25.24
C THR A 288 1.35 -7.46 -24.46
N ALA A 289 2.15 -6.52 -24.95
CA ALA A 289 3.29 -5.99 -24.19
C ALA A 289 2.90 -5.44 -22.80
N TYR A 290 1.69 -4.91 -22.68
CA TYR A 290 1.17 -4.42 -21.39
C TYR A 290 0.86 -5.57 -20.43
N ARG A 291 0.26 -6.69 -20.90
CA ARG A 291 0.07 -7.88 -20.06
C ARG A 291 1.42 -8.44 -19.61
N GLN A 292 2.41 -8.50 -20.50
CA GLN A 292 3.76 -8.93 -20.15
C GLN A 292 4.41 -8.01 -19.12
N ALA A 293 4.23 -6.69 -19.23
CA ALA A 293 4.69 -5.72 -18.22
C ALA A 293 4.00 -5.92 -16.86
N LEU A 294 2.71 -6.25 -16.82
CA LEU A 294 1.99 -6.59 -15.58
C LEU A 294 2.54 -7.87 -14.95
N MET A 295 2.83 -8.91 -15.75
CA MET A 295 3.48 -10.14 -15.26
C MET A 295 4.87 -9.86 -14.68
N GLN A 296 5.67 -9.02 -15.37
CA GLN A 296 6.99 -8.61 -14.89
C GLN A 296 6.89 -7.79 -13.59
N LEU A 297 5.88 -6.94 -13.45
CA LEU A 297 5.65 -6.16 -12.23
C LEU A 297 5.46 -7.08 -11.01
N ALA A 298 4.65 -8.14 -11.14
CA ALA A 298 4.45 -9.13 -10.08
C ALA A 298 5.75 -9.89 -9.76
N ALA A 299 6.53 -10.28 -10.77
CA ALA A 299 7.80 -10.97 -10.57
C ALA A 299 8.89 -10.07 -9.95
N GLN A 300 8.91 -8.78 -10.31
CA GLN A 300 9.89 -7.82 -9.76
C GLN A 300 9.63 -7.50 -8.28
N LEU A 301 8.39 -7.61 -7.80
CA LEU A 301 8.09 -7.43 -6.37
C LEU A 301 8.88 -8.40 -5.50
N LEU A 302 9.00 -9.67 -5.92
CA LEU A 302 9.70 -10.71 -5.17
C LEU A 302 11.24 -10.50 -5.12
N ASN A 303 11.79 -9.70 -6.04
CA ASN A 303 13.22 -9.39 -6.10
C ASN A 303 13.55 -8.02 -5.49
N ARG A 304 12.58 -7.39 -4.85
CA ARG A 304 12.73 -6.07 -4.25
C ARG A 304 13.64 -6.14 -3.03
N ARG A 305 14.56 -5.17 -2.92
CA ARG A 305 15.49 -5.01 -1.78
C ARG A 305 15.24 -3.73 -0.98
N ALA A 306 14.45 -2.81 -1.55
CA ALA A 306 14.04 -1.55 -0.92
C ALA A 306 12.76 -0.98 -1.59
#